data_94871ca6a1c8ce4d3bfaed8863b937b8
#
_entry.id   94871ca6a1c8ce4d3bfaed8863b937b8
#
_cell.length_a   1.000
_cell.length_b   1.000
_cell.length_c   1.000
_cell.angle_alpha   90.00
_cell.angle_beta   90.00
_cell.angle_gamma   90.00
#
_symmetry.space_group_name_H-M   'P 1'
#
loop_
_entity.id
_entity.type
_entity.pdbx_description
1 polymer ?
#
loop_
_entity_poly.entity_id
_entity_poly.type
_entity_poly.pdbx_seq_one_letter_code
_entity_poly.pdbx_strand_id
1 'polypeptide(L)'
;VATRRMLQPIARQVRLGSILRGLREEGSHGSQGAVAGELGWSESKLSRIESGRLGISDADLRALLDHYRVDDRGLRAYVVDLRRRGNVRGWETDIRSVVSAVYADYIGYESDASDTYNAQTTLIPGLLQTHDYAASVLDQHLPGIAEDERHERLAIRGKRREAFDRPNPLVFWGVISESVFRHIVGGPAVMAAQLEHLLTLAKEYPGTVNIHVLPEASESHATLFGPFVIFAFPEKWEPDIVYLEGLTSNRFLEEADEVRAYSRLFNRLMMSDSLRRAESLVLIESHLKNYRKG
;
A
#
# COMPACT_ATOMS: atom_id res chain seq x y z
N VAL A 1 0.45 -20.27 -29.48
CA VAL A 1 0.93 -20.96 -28.27
C VAL A 1 0.52 -20.08 -27.10
N ALA A 2 -0.51 -20.49 -26.35
CA ALA A 2 -0.99 -19.76 -25.19
C ALA A 2 0.10 -19.81 -24.11
N THR A 3 0.79 -18.73 -23.91
CA THR A 3 1.72 -18.55 -22.78
C THR A 3 0.90 -18.70 -21.49
N ARG A 4 1.13 -19.78 -20.76
CA ARG A 4 0.53 -20.04 -19.46
C ARG A 4 0.88 -18.86 -18.55
N ARG A 5 -0.06 -17.93 -18.39
CA ARG A 5 0.06 -16.79 -17.47
C ARG A 5 0.34 -17.39 -16.10
N MET A 6 1.57 -17.31 -15.61
CA MET A 6 1.86 -17.68 -14.23
C MET A 6 0.99 -16.80 -13.36
N LEU A 7 0.14 -17.42 -12.54
CA LEU A 7 -0.63 -16.72 -11.53
C LEU A 7 0.36 -15.95 -10.65
N GLN A 8 0.25 -14.64 -10.62
CA GLN A 8 1.07 -13.83 -9.72
C GLN A 8 0.62 -14.13 -8.27
N PRO A 9 1.57 -14.17 -7.34
CA PRO A 9 1.26 -14.46 -5.94
C PRO A 9 0.29 -13.41 -5.38
N ILE A 10 -0.59 -13.83 -4.48
CA ILE A 10 -1.49 -12.95 -3.75
C ILE A 10 -0.67 -12.24 -2.67
N ALA A 11 -0.90 -10.96 -2.42
CA ALA A 11 -0.17 -10.15 -1.44
C ALA A 11 0.05 -10.88 -0.08
N ARG A 12 -0.99 -11.55 0.44
CA ARG A 12 -0.90 -12.33 1.68
C ARG A 12 0.03 -13.54 1.61
N GLN A 13 0.17 -14.18 0.43
CA GLN A 13 1.12 -15.27 0.24
C GLN A 13 2.56 -14.77 0.20
N VAL A 14 2.78 -13.61 -0.40
CA VAL A 14 4.09 -12.94 -0.41
C VAL A 14 4.50 -12.58 1.02
N ARG A 15 3.59 -11.96 1.79
CA ARG A 15 3.83 -11.61 3.20
C ARG A 15 4.16 -12.84 4.05
N LEU A 16 3.38 -13.92 3.92
CA LEU A 16 3.65 -15.18 4.59
C LEU A 16 5.04 -15.72 4.23
N GLY A 17 5.38 -15.71 2.94
CA GLY A 17 6.68 -16.13 2.44
C GLY A 17 7.84 -15.30 3.00
N SER A 18 7.67 -13.98 3.08
CA SER A 18 8.66 -13.06 3.65
C SER A 18 8.91 -13.33 5.15
N ILE A 19 7.83 -13.56 5.93
CA ILE A 19 7.97 -13.95 7.35
C ILE A 19 8.73 -15.27 7.50
N LEU A 20 8.38 -16.29 6.71
CA LEU A 20 9.05 -17.59 6.75
C LEU A 20 10.53 -17.50 6.36
N ARG A 21 10.85 -16.67 5.36
CA ARG A 21 12.23 -16.36 4.98
C ARG A 21 12.98 -15.67 6.12
N GLY A 22 12.39 -14.64 6.74
CA GLY A 22 12.97 -13.94 7.89
C GLY A 22 13.30 -14.90 9.03
N LEU A 23 12.36 -15.79 9.39
CA LEU A 23 12.57 -16.82 10.41
C LEU A 23 13.74 -17.73 10.10
N ARG A 24 13.91 -18.14 8.83
CA ARG A 24 15.04 -18.95 8.40
C ARG A 24 16.37 -18.21 8.53
N GLU A 25 16.42 -16.98 8.07
CA GLU A 25 17.65 -16.16 8.02
C GLU A 25 18.09 -15.69 9.40
N GLU A 26 17.18 -15.15 10.20
CA GLU A 26 17.46 -14.66 11.56
C GLU A 26 17.74 -15.80 12.53
N GLY A 27 17.06 -16.92 12.40
CA GLY A 27 17.28 -18.13 13.20
C GLY A 27 18.53 -18.90 12.80
N SER A 28 19.27 -18.47 11.78
CA SER A 28 20.46 -19.14 11.26
C SER A 28 20.22 -20.62 10.91
N HIS A 29 19.03 -20.94 10.38
CA HIS A 29 18.64 -22.31 10.01
C HIS A 29 19.29 -22.83 8.73
N GLY A 30 20.16 -22.05 8.11
CA GLY A 30 20.91 -22.43 6.93
C GLY A 30 20.27 -22.00 5.61
N SER A 31 20.78 -22.59 4.50
CA SER A 31 20.27 -22.30 3.17
C SER A 31 18.90 -22.93 2.92
N GLN A 32 18.18 -22.43 1.90
CA GLN A 32 16.92 -23.05 1.45
C GLN A 32 17.10 -24.55 1.14
N GLY A 33 18.23 -24.92 0.52
CA GLY A 33 18.55 -26.31 0.20
C GLY A 33 18.74 -27.19 1.44
N ALA A 34 19.40 -26.67 2.49
CA ALA A 34 19.62 -27.40 3.75
C ALA A 34 18.27 -27.68 4.44
N VAL A 35 17.46 -26.63 4.66
CA VAL A 35 16.13 -26.74 5.31
C VAL A 35 15.21 -27.67 4.49
N ALA A 36 15.17 -27.51 3.18
CA ALA A 36 14.35 -28.34 2.31
C ALA A 36 14.76 -29.83 2.42
N GLY A 37 16.09 -30.11 2.43
CA GLY A 37 16.61 -31.48 2.59
C GLY A 37 16.18 -32.12 3.90
N GLU A 38 16.24 -31.40 5.03
CA GLU A 38 15.84 -31.91 6.35
C GLU A 38 14.32 -32.17 6.44
N LEU A 39 13.51 -31.38 5.70
CA LEU A 39 12.05 -31.57 5.63
C LEU A 39 11.61 -32.57 4.53
N GLY A 40 12.55 -33.15 3.77
CA GLY A 40 12.22 -34.02 2.64
C GLY A 40 11.58 -33.27 1.47
N TRP A 41 11.87 -31.98 1.31
CA TRP A 41 11.35 -31.14 0.22
C TRP A 41 12.43 -30.87 -0.84
N SER A 42 11.99 -30.40 -2.01
CA SER A 42 12.92 -29.79 -2.94
C SER A 42 13.20 -28.33 -2.57
N GLU A 43 14.42 -27.88 -2.80
CA GLU A 43 14.80 -26.46 -2.62
C GLU A 43 13.84 -25.52 -3.39
N SER A 44 13.48 -25.90 -4.62
CA SER A 44 12.51 -25.16 -5.44
C SER A 44 11.13 -25.04 -4.79
N LYS A 45 10.67 -26.03 -3.97
CA LYS A 45 9.43 -25.92 -3.21
C LYS A 45 9.56 -24.83 -2.16
N LEU A 46 10.59 -24.86 -1.34
CA LEU A 46 10.81 -23.87 -0.28
C LEU A 46 10.99 -22.45 -0.86
N SER A 47 11.83 -22.33 -1.89
CA SER A 47 12.04 -21.04 -2.58
C SER A 47 10.75 -20.43 -3.12
N ARG A 48 9.86 -21.24 -3.70
CA ARG A 48 8.56 -20.75 -4.19
C ARG A 48 7.58 -20.39 -3.05
N ILE A 49 7.68 -21.09 -1.92
CA ILE A 49 6.89 -20.73 -0.71
C ILE A 49 7.38 -19.40 -0.16
N GLU A 50 8.69 -19.25 0.05
CA GLU A 50 9.27 -18.00 0.59
C GLU A 50 9.08 -16.79 -0.33
N SER A 51 9.00 -17.01 -1.66
CA SER A 51 8.68 -15.95 -2.63
C SER A 51 7.18 -15.74 -2.86
N GLY A 52 6.30 -16.42 -2.11
CA GLY A 52 4.85 -16.33 -2.26
C GLY A 52 4.29 -16.93 -3.56
N ARG A 53 5.13 -17.55 -4.40
CA ARG A 53 4.71 -18.16 -5.68
C ARG A 53 4.02 -19.50 -5.52
N LEU A 54 4.10 -20.09 -4.34
CA LEU A 54 3.44 -21.35 -3.99
C LEU A 54 2.81 -21.19 -2.61
N GLY A 55 1.51 -21.49 -2.52
CA GLY A 55 0.86 -21.59 -1.22
C GLY A 55 1.40 -22.76 -0.41
N ILE A 56 1.39 -22.64 0.91
CA ILE A 56 1.84 -23.70 1.83
C ILE A 56 0.64 -24.43 2.44
N SER A 57 0.71 -25.75 2.59
CA SER A 57 -0.31 -26.52 3.29
C SER A 57 -0.23 -26.29 4.80
N ASP A 58 -1.31 -26.60 5.54
CA ASP A 58 -1.31 -26.49 7.00
C ASP A 58 -0.26 -27.40 7.66
N ALA A 59 -0.13 -28.61 7.15
CA ALA A 59 0.85 -29.60 7.61
C ALA A 59 2.28 -29.13 7.33
N ASP A 60 2.54 -28.64 6.12
CA ASP A 60 3.87 -28.12 5.73
C ASP A 60 4.24 -26.88 6.55
N LEU A 61 3.27 -25.96 6.80
CA LEU A 61 3.51 -24.77 7.62
C LEU A 61 3.90 -25.15 9.05
N ARG A 62 3.17 -26.08 9.67
CA ARG A 62 3.51 -26.56 11.01
C ARG A 62 4.88 -27.21 11.06
N ALA A 63 5.19 -28.10 10.10
CA ALA A 63 6.49 -28.73 10.01
C ALA A 63 7.63 -27.72 9.90
N LEU A 64 7.44 -26.66 9.10
CA LEU A 64 8.42 -25.59 8.93
C LEU A 64 8.61 -24.77 10.21
N LEU A 65 7.51 -24.38 10.89
CA LEU A 65 7.55 -23.65 12.16
C LEU A 65 8.20 -24.47 13.28
N ASP A 66 7.97 -25.78 13.30
CA ASP A 66 8.61 -26.69 14.26
C ASP A 66 10.11 -26.83 13.98
N HIS A 67 10.50 -26.95 12.70
CA HIS A 67 11.88 -26.96 12.27
C HIS A 67 12.62 -25.67 12.65
N TYR A 68 11.98 -24.51 12.49
CA TYR A 68 12.51 -23.22 12.89
C TYR A 68 12.41 -22.96 14.41
N ARG A 69 11.91 -23.90 15.19
CA ARG A 69 11.74 -23.80 16.66
C ARG A 69 11.04 -22.53 17.08
N VAL A 70 9.99 -22.15 16.35
CA VAL A 70 9.19 -20.97 16.68
C VAL A 70 8.35 -21.26 17.90
N ASP A 71 8.78 -20.81 19.09
CA ASP A 71 8.07 -21.04 20.37
C ASP A 71 7.02 -19.96 20.66
N ASP A 72 7.09 -18.80 20.02
CA ASP A 72 6.12 -17.71 20.18
C ASP A 72 4.73 -18.14 19.65
N ARG A 73 3.80 -18.34 20.60
CA ARG A 73 2.42 -18.76 20.28
C ARG A 73 1.67 -17.71 19.48
N GLY A 74 1.95 -16.42 19.68
CA GLY A 74 1.35 -15.31 18.97
C GLY A 74 1.76 -15.34 17.50
N LEU A 75 3.06 -15.46 17.23
CA LEU A 75 3.59 -15.59 15.88
C LEU A 75 3.02 -16.81 15.16
N ARG A 76 3.00 -18.00 15.80
CA ARG A 76 2.40 -19.20 15.23
C ARG A 76 0.92 -18.99 14.85
N ALA A 77 0.13 -18.43 15.76
CA ALA A 77 -1.28 -18.16 15.52
C ALA A 77 -1.47 -17.18 14.34
N TYR A 78 -0.66 -16.13 14.30
CA TYR A 78 -0.68 -15.13 13.25
C TYR A 78 -0.35 -15.73 11.88
N VAL A 79 0.74 -16.49 11.76
CA VAL A 79 1.17 -17.10 10.49
C VAL A 79 0.13 -18.10 9.96
N VAL A 80 -0.50 -18.87 10.86
CA VAL A 80 -1.61 -19.78 10.51
C VAL A 80 -2.85 -19.00 10.03
N ASP A 81 -3.18 -17.88 10.67
CA ASP A 81 -4.32 -17.04 10.26
C ASP A 81 -4.01 -16.33 8.91
N LEU A 82 -2.80 -15.81 8.73
CA LEU A 82 -2.38 -15.21 7.47
C LEU A 82 -2.46 -16.20 6.30
N ARG A 83 -2.00 -17.46 6.53
CA ARG A 83 -2.17 -18.55 5.55
C ARG A 83 -3.64 -18.80 5.24
N ARG A 84 -4.49 -18.87 6.26
CA ARG A 84 -5.94 -19.10 6.09
C ARG A 84 -6.57 -17.98 5.27
N ARG A 85 -6.27 -16.73 5.61
CA ARG A 85 -6.76 -15.55 4.86
C ARG A 85 -6.19 -15.50 3.44
N GLY A 86 -4.97 -15.95 3.21
CA GLY A 86 -4.38 -16.06 1.88
C GLY A 86 -5.08 -17.08 0.97
N ASN A 87 -5.82 -18.05 1.55
CA ASN A 87 -6.65 -19.01 0.81
C ASN A 87 -8.12 -18.55 0.65
N VAL A 88 -8.55 -17.53 1.40
CA VAL A 88 -9.89 -16.93 1.25
C VAL A 88 -9.76 -15.83 0.19
N ARG A 89 -10.57 -15.93 -0.86
CA ARG A 89 -10.67 -14.86 -1.86
C ARG A 89 -11.30 -13.63 -1.19
N GLY A 90 -10.49 -12.62 -0.93
CA GLY A 90 -10.97 -11.31 -0.60
C GLY A 90 -11.49 -10.60 -1.87
N TRP A 91 -12.21 -9.51 -1.70
CA TRP A 91 -12.73 -8.72 -2.83
C TRP A 91 -11.60 -8.22 -3.76
N GLU A 92 -10.39 -8.04 -3.24
CA GLU A 92 -9.17 -7.69 -4.00
C GLU A 92 -8.76 -8.79 -5.01
N THR A 93 -9.23 -10.02 -4.82
CA THR A 93 -9.01 -11.12 -5.77
C THR A 93 -10.00 -11.03 -6.93
N ASP A 94 -11.23 -10.64 -6.65
CA ASP A 94 -12.30 -10.54 -7.66
C ASP A 94 -12.04 -9.43 -8.67
N ILE A 95 -11.34 -8.35 -8.25
CA ILE A 95 -11.01 -7.21 -9.11
C ILE A 95 -9.84 -7.45 -10.06
N ARG A 96 -9.11 -8.58 -9.97
CA ARG A 96 -7.98 -8.89 -10.87
C ARG A 96 -8.36 -9.05 -12.34
N SER A 97 -9.65 -9.19 -12.65
CA SER A 97 -10.16 -9.14 -14.03
C SER A 97 -10.28 -7.71 -14.57
N VAL A 98 -10.38 -6.72 -13.68
CA VAL A 98 -10.66 -5.31 -13.99
C VAL A 98 -9.41 -4.45 -13.90
N VAL A 99 -8.51 -4.77 -12.97
CA VAL A 99 -7.29 -4.00 -12.72
C VAL A 99 -6.04 -4.86 -12.92
N SER A 100 -4.88 -4.21 -13.04
CA SER A 100 -3.61 -4.94 -13.11
C SER A 100 -3.38 -5.75 -11.81
N ALA A 101 -2.66 -6.87 -11.93
CA ALA A 101 -2.32 -7.70 -10.78
C ALA A 101 -1.57 -6.92 -9.70
N VAL A 102 -0.65 -6.03 -10.10
CA VAL A 102 0.12 -5.18 -9.18
C VAL A 102 -0.79 -4.22 -8.41
N TYR A 103 -1.82 -3.66 -9.07
CA TYR A 103 -2.76 -2.78 -8.39
C TYR A 103 -3.71 -3.56 -7.46
N ALA A 104 -4.09 -4.78 -7.83
CA ALA A 104 -4.83 -5.66 -6.93
C ALA A 104 -4.00 -6.04 -5.68
N ASP A 105 -2.68 -6.28 -5.85
CA ASP A 105 -1.77 -6.51 -4.73
C ASP A 105 -1.63 -5.28 -3.84
N TYR A 106 -1.52 -4.08 -4.43
CA TYR A 106 -1.55 -2.80 -3.70
C TYR A 106 -2.79 -2.69 -2.80
N ILE A 107 -3.97 -2.98 -3.35
CA ILE A 107 -5.25 -2.96 -2.61
C ILE A 107 -5.23 -4.02 -1.50
N GLY A 108 -4.64 -5.19 -1.75
CA GLY A 108 -4.48 -6.24 -0.76
C GLY A 108 -3.62 -5.80 0.43
N TYR A 109 -2.47 -5.15 0.16
CA TYR A 109 -1.64 -4.59 1.23
C TYR A 109 -2.36 -3.48 2.00
N GLU A 110 -3.02 -2.56 1.30
CA GLU A 110 -3.79 -1.48 1.92
C GLU A 110 -4.94 -2.00 2.80
N SER A 111 -5.61 -3.06 2.36
CA SER A 111 -6.71 -3.68 3.12
C SER A 111 -6.25 -4.32 4.43
N ASP A 112 -5.03 -4.82 4.48
CA ASP A 112 -4.47 -5.51 5.65
C ASP A 112 -3.62 -4.60 6.54
N ALA A 113 -3.17 -3.45 6.03
CA ALA A 113 -2.34 -2.50 6.78
C ALA A 113 -3.09 -1.88 7.97
N SER A 114 -2.37 -1.62 9.06
CA SER A 114 -2.85 -0.77 10.16
C SER A 114 -2.61 0.71 9.87
N ASP A 115 -1.47 1.02 9.24
CA ASP A 115 -1.08 2.37 8.89
C ASP A 115 -0.58 2.43 7.44
N THR A 116 -0.83 3.56 6.78
CA THR A 116 -0.20 3.89 5.51
C THR A 116 0.49 5.24 5.60
N TYR A 117 1.72 5.30 5.09
CA TYR A 117 2.51 6.52 5.01
C TYR A 117 2.69 6.88 3.55
N ASN A 118 2.04 7.96 3.12
CA ASN A 118 1.95 8.39 1.73
C ASN A 118 2.73 9.69 1.51
N ALA A 119 3.74 9.65 0.67
CA ALA A 119 4.41 10.86 0.16
C ALA A 119 3.96 11.07 -1.30
N GLN A 120 3.29 12.17 -1.58
CA GLN A 120 2.70 12.45 -2.89
C GLN A 120 3.16 13.79 -3.46
N THR A 121 3.65 13.75 -4.70
CA THR A 121 4.21 14.91 -5.38
C THR A 121 3.46 15.29 -6.65
N THR A 122 2.55 14.44 -7.13
CA THR A 122 1.88 14.59 -8.43
C THR A 122 0.36 14.65 -8.35
N LEU A 123 -0.25 13.83 -7.52
CA LEU A 123 -1.71 13.68 -7.40
C LEU A 123 -2.15 13.65 -5.94
N ILE A 124 -3.40 13.92 -5.68
CA ILE A 124 -4.02 13.61 -4.38
C ILE A 124 -3.97 12.09 -4.16
N PRO A 125 -3.61 11.60 -2.96
CA PRO A 125 -3.62 10.17 -2.62
C PRO A 125 -4.95 9.51 -2.93
N GLY A 126 -4.92 8.30 -3.53
CA GLY A 126 -6.12 7.63 -4.02
C GLY A 126 -7.24 7.42 -2.98
N LEU A 127 -6.90 7.19 -1.71
CA LEU A 127 -7.86 7.08 -0.59
C LEU A 127 -8.60 8.38 -0.28
N LEU A 128 -8.01 9.53 -0.65
CA LEU A 128 -8.55 10.85 -0.35
C LEU A 128 -9.21 11.52 -1.57
N GLN A 129 -9.30 10.81 -2.72
CA GLN A 129 -9.90 11.37 -3.93
C GLN A 129 -11.41 11.38 -3.87
N THR A 130 -12.05 12.46 -4.35
CA THR A 130 -13.47 12.46 -4.70
C THR A 130 -13.70 11.60 -5.94
N HIS A 131 -14.95 11.23 -6.20
CA HIS A 131 -15.31 10.46 -7.42
C HIS A 131 -14.90 11.20 -8.70
N ASP A 132 -15.20 12.50 -8.81
CA ASP A 132 -14.95 13.28 -10.02
C ASP A 132 -13.46 13.54 -10.26
N TYR A 133 -12.67 13.73 -9.18
CA TYR A 133 -11.23 13.81 -9.28
C TYR A 133 -10.64 12.46 -9.75
N ALA A 134 -11.09 11.36 -9.17
CA ALA A 134 -10.65 10.02 -9.54
C ALA A 134 -11.04 9.66 -10.99
N ALA A 135 -12.23 10.07 -11.44
CA ALA A 135 -12.69 9.92 -12.81
C ALA A 135 -11.77 10.69 -13.78
N SER A 136 -11.49 11.95 -13.47
CA SER A 136 -10.60 12.78 -14.29
C SER A 136 -9.18 12.22 -14.40
N VAL A 137 -8.64 11.66 -13.31
CA VAL A 137 -7.35 10.97 -13.31
C VAL A 137 -7.41 9.72 -14.20
N LEU A 138 -8.47 8.93 -14.06
CA LEU A 138 -8.63 7.69 -14.82
C LEU A 138 -8.73 7.95 -16.33
N ASP A 139 -9.53 8.94 -16.72
CA ASP A 139 -9.76 9.32 -18.12
C ASP A 139 -8.46 9.81 -18.81
N GLN A 140 -7.57 10.47 -18.05
CA GLN A 140 -6.26 10.89 -18.55
C GLN A 140 -5.26 9.73 -18.69
N HIS A 141 -5.30 8.76 -17.76
CA HIS A 141 -4.39 7.61 -17.77
C HIS A 141 -4.79 6.53 -18.78
N LEU A 142 -6.10 6.39 -19.03
CA LEU A 142 -6.66 5.38 -19.93
C LEU A 142 -7.65 6.02 -20.89
N PRO A 143 -7.18 6.84 -21.85
CA PRO A 143 -8.04 7.47 -22.83
C PRO A 143 -8.77 6.41 -23.66
N GLY A 144 -10.10 6.53 -23.77
CA GLY A 144 -10.92 5.59 -24.52
C GLY A 144 -11.26 4.29 -23.77
N ILE A 145 -11.09 4.23 -22.48
CA ILE A 145 -11.57 3.10 -21.65
C ILE A 145 -13.07 2.88 -21.85
N ALA A 146 -13.50 1.61 -21.92
CA ALA A 146 -14.92 1.28 -22.00
C ALA A 146 -15.68 1.75 -20.76
N GLU A 147 -16.93 2.22 -20.93
CA GLU A 147 -17.69 2.82 -19.83
C GLU A 147 -17.94 1.84 -18.68
N ASP A 148 -18.22 0.57 -18.99
CA ASP A 148 -18.39 -0.48 -17.96
C ASP A 148 -17.11 -0.68 -17.14
N GLU A 149 -15.95 -0.77 -17.79
CA GLU A 149 -14.65 -0.90 -17.13
C GLU A 149 -14.32 0.36 -16.32
N ARG A 150 -14.64 1.54 -16.87
CA ARG A 150 -14.48 2.82 -16.16
C ARG A 150 -15.30 2.84 -14.87
N HIS A 151 -16.55 2.45 -14.94
CA HIS A 151 -17.44 2.37 -13.78
C HIS A 151 -16.93 1.40 -12.72
N GLU A 152 -16.50 0.21 -13.11
CA GLU A 152 -15.94 -0.80 -12.20
C GLU A 152 -14.67 -0.28 -11.49
N ARG A 153 -13.76 0.38 -12.22
CA ARG A 153 -12.53 0.95 -11.63
C ARG A 153 -12.82 2.07 -10.63
N LEU A 154 -13.81 2.90 -10.89
CA LEU A 154 -14.25 3.95 -9.97
C LEU A 154 -14.93 3.36 -8.73
N ALA A 155 -15.74 2.31 -8.89
CA ALA A 155 -16.36 1.60 -7.78
C ALA A 155 -15.30 0.98 -6.85
N ILE A 156 -14.25 0.37 -7.43
CA ILE A 156 -13.10 -0.15 -6.68
C ILE A 156 -12.44 0.96 -5.84
N ARG A 157 -12.22 2.14 -6.42
CA ARG A 157 -11.63 3.28 -5.70
C ARG A 157 -12.52 3.75 -4.55
N GLY A 158 -13.84 3.82 -4.78
CA GLY A 158 -14.82 4.16 -3.73
C GLY A 158 -14.78 3.17 -2.57
N LYS A 159 -14.72 1.88 -2.87
CA LYS A 159 -14.69 0.81 -1.87
C LYS A 159 -13.43 0.85 -0.98
N ARG A 160 -12.29 1.30 -1.48
CA ARG A 160 -11.06 1.42 -0.69
C ARG A 160 -11.24 2.34 0.53
N ARG A 161 -12.09 3.37 0.46
CA ARG A 161 -12.36 4.29 1.58
C ARG A 161 -13.04 3.64 2.78
N GLU A 162 -13.71 2.49 2.58
CA GLU A 162 -14.28 1.70 3.69
C GLU A 162 -13.20 1.28 4.72
N ALA A 163 -11.90 1.38 4.34
CA ALA A 163 -10.80 1.15 5.25
C ALA A 163 -10.77 2.10 6.46
N PHE A 164 -11.36 3.28 6.34
CA PHE A 164 -11.49 4.24 7.46
C PHE A 164 -12.64 3.92 8.42
N ASP A 165 -13.64 3.15 7.96
CA ASP A 165 -14.87 2.85 8.71
C ASP A 165 -14.88 1.45 9.33
N ARG A 166 -13.84 0.64 9.10
CA ARG A 166 -13.73 -0.72 9.66
C ARG A 166 -13.47 -0.69 11.17
N PRO A 167 -13.73 -1.79 11.93
CA PRO A 167 -13.53 -1.84 13.39
C PRO A 167 -12.11 -1.45 13.85
N ASN A 168 -11.09 -1.82 13.05
CA ASN A 168 -9.72 -1.36 13.21
C ASN A 168 -9.39 -0.46 12.00
N PRO A 169 -9.68 0.84 12.06
CA PRO A 169 -9.55 1.72 10.91
C PRO A 169 -8.10 1.84 10.46
N LEU A 170 -7.92 1.97 9.16
CA LEU A 170 -6.63 2.27 8.58
C LEU A 170 -6.21 3.68 8.98
N VAL A 171 -5.08 3.85 9.62
CA VAL A 171 -4.52 5.17 9.91
C VAL A 171 -3.73 5.67 8.70
N PHE A 172 -4.15 6.77 8.15
CA PHE A 172 -3.54 7.41 7.00
C PHE A 172 -2.65 8.57 7.42
N TRP A 173 -1.39 8.55 7.00
CA TRP A 173 -0.42 9.62 7.15
C TRP A 173 0.00 10.09 5.76
N GLY A 174 -0.36 11.32 5.39
CA GLY A 174 -0.06 11.87 4.07
C GLY A 174 0.81 13.12 4.16
N VAL A 175 1.91 13.11 3.42
CA VAL A 175 2.67 14.31 3.06
C VAL A 175 2.40 14.60 1.59
N ILE A 176 1.70 15.69 1.31
CA ILE A 176 1.30 16.10 -0.03
C ILE A 176 2.06 17.37 -0.39
N SER A 177 2.78 17.36 -1.52
CA SER A 177 3.40 18.58 -2.02
C SER A 177 2.36 19.64 -2.35
N GLU A 178 2.60 20.88 -1.99
CA GLU A 178 1.72 22.01 -2.31
C GLU A 178 1.47 22.15 -3.81
N SER A 179 2.42 21.75 -4.67
CA SER A 179 2.28 21.75 -6.12
C SER A 179 1.08 20.93 -6.60
N VAL A 180 0.69 19.87 -5.88
CA VAL A 180 -0.47 19.04 -6.19
C VAL A 180 -1.77 19.83 -6.18
N PHE A 181 -1.88 20.85 -5.33
CA PHE A 181 -3.07 21.70 -5.24
C PHE A 181 -3.17 22.75 -6.34
N ARG A 182 -2.09 22.95 -7.09
CA ARG A 182 -2.05 23.89 -8.23
C ARG A 182 -2.26 23.20 -9.57
N HIS A 183 -1.97 21.89 -9.67
CA HIS A 183 -2.26 21.11 -10.85
C HIS A 183 -3.77 20.90 -10.98
N ILE A 184 -4.34 21.47 -12.04
CA ILE A 184 -5.79 21.40 -12.28
C ILE A 184 -6.12 20.02 -12.87
N VAL A 185 -6.80 19.21 -12.06
CA VAL A 185 -7.34 17.91 -12.48
C VAL A 185 -8.85 18.03 -12.58
N GLY A 186 -9.44 17.72 -13.75
CA GLY A 186 -10.87 17.77 -13.97
C GLY A 186 -11.50 19.18 -14.00
N GLY A 187 -10.67 20.21 -13.92
CA GLY A 187 -11.12 21.62 -13.94
C GLY A 187 -11.26 22.25 -12.54
N PRO A 188 -11.46 23.58 -12.48
CA PRO A 188 -11.50 24.32 -11.20
C PRO A 188 -12.58 23.84 -10.22
N ALA A 189 -13.75 23.46 -10.72
CA ALA A 189 -14.86 22.98 -9.88
C ALA A 189 -14.53 21.63 -9.22
N VAL A 190 -13.90 20.70 -9.95
CA VAL A 190 -13.45 19.40 -9.42
C VAL A 190 -12.36 19.61 -8.38
N MET A 191 -11.42 20.52 -8.64
CA MET A 191 -10.37 20.86 -7.67
C MET A 191 -10.94 21.47 -6.39
N ALA A 192 -11.90 22.41 -6.51
CA ALA A 192 -12.56 22.99 -5.35
C ALA A 192 -13.26 21.93 -4.49
N ALA A 193 -14.04 21.04 -5.12
CA ALA A 193 -14.71 19.94 -4.43
C ALA A 193 -13.71 18.96 -3.77
N GLN A 194 -12.59 18.69 -4.46
CA GLN A 194 -11.53 17.84 -3.93
C GLN A 194 -10.85 18.44 -2.70
N LEU A 195 -10.50 19.72 -2.72
CA LEU A 195 -9.87 20.38 -1.57
C LEU A 195 -10.83 20.49 -0.38
N GLU A 196 -12.11 20.80 -0.64
CA GLU A 196 -13.15 20.77 0.40
C GLU A 196 -13.29 19.40 1.02
N HIS A 197 -13.23 18.34 0.21
CA HIS A 197 -13.26 16.95 0.67
C HIS A 197 -12.07 16.61 1.58
N LEU A 198 -10.86 17.09 1.28
CA LEU A 198 -9.70 16.89 2.16
C LEU A 198 -9.91 17.51 3.54
N LEU A 199 -10.46 18.73 3.59
CA LEU A 199 -10.78 19.41 4.85
C LEU A 199 -11.86 18.66 5.64
N THR A 200 -12.87 18.13 4.95
CA THR A 200 -13.95 17.32 5.54
C THR A 200 -13.39 16.03 6.13
N LEU A 201 -12.61 15.26 5.38
CA LEU A 201 -12.00 14.01 5.87
C LEU A 201 -11.12 14.25 7.10
N ALA A 202 -10.28 15.29 7.08
CA ALA A 202 -9.44 15.62 8.21
C ALA A 202 -10.24 15.97 9.47
N LYS A 203 -11.48 16.49 9.33
CA LYS A 203 -12.38 16.82 10.43
C LYS A 203 -13.19 15.62 10.91
N GLU A 204 -13.68 14.79 10.00
CA GLU A 204 -14.54 13.63 10.30
C GLU A 204 -13.75 12.46 10.88
N TYR A 205 -12.49 12.30 10.47
CA TYR A 205 -11.61 11.21 10.92
C TYR A 205 -10.37 11.75 11.68
N PRO A 206 -10.59 12.41 12.85
CA PRO A 206 -9.49 12.97 13.61
C PRO A 206 -8.59 11.86 14.16
N GLY A 207 -7.26 11.95 13.88
CA GLY A 207 -6.30 10.93 14.27
C GLY A 207 -6.20 9.75 13.29
N THR A 208 -7.22 9.50 12.48
CA THR A 208 -7.19 8.46 11.44
C THR A 208 -6.71 9.03 10.10
N VAL A 209 -7.17 10.22 9.72
CA VAL A 209 -6.70 10.90 8.50
C VAL A 209 -5.82 12.07 8.87
N ASN A 210 -4.50 11.91 8.65
CA ASN A 210 -3.49 12.91 8.97
C ASN A 210 -2.89 13.47 7.68
N ILE A 211 -3.19 14.72 7.37
CA ILE A 211 -2.73 15.40 6.15
C ILE A 211 -1.73 16.48 6.54
N HIS A 212 -0.54 16.39 5.96
CA HIS A 212 0.54 17.35 6.04
C HIS A 212 0.89 17.86 4.66
N VAL A 213 1.17 19.14 4.53
CA VAL A 213 1.55 19.75 3.26
C VAL A 213 3.02 20.10 3.29
N LEU A 214 3.75 19.64 2.26
CA LEU A 214 5.09 20.10 1.99
C LEU A 214 5.00 21.38 1.15
N PRO A 215 5.29 22.56 1.73
CA PRO A 215 5.14 23.82 1.01
C PRO A 215 6.21 23.97 -0.08
N GLU A 216 5.89 24.69 -1.14
CA GLU A 216 6.88 24.95 -2.23
C GLU A 216 8.11 25.73 -1.74
N ALA A 217 7.95 26.53 -0.70
CA ALA A 217 9.05 27.27 -0.08
C ALA A 217 9.97 26.37 0.79
N SER A 218 9.66 25.08 0.92
CA SER A 218 10.52 24.17 1.66
C SER A 218 11.85 23.96 0.92
N GLU A 219 12.94 24.01 1.64
CA GLU A 219 14.28 23.66 1.10
C GLU A 219 14.46 22.15 0.92
N SER A 220 13.45 21.35 1.24
CA SER A 220 13.52 19.91 1.11
C SER A 220 13.54 19.46 -0.33
N HIS A 221 14.55 18.67 -0.67
CA HIS A 221 14.65 18.01 -1.98
C HIS A 221 13.99 16.62 -2.00
N ALA A 222 13.27 16.28 -0.95
CA ALA A 222 12.66 14.94 -0.82
C ALA A 222 11.60 14.66 -1.90
N THR A 223 10.98 15.69 -2.48
CA THR A 223 10.08 15.57 -3.63
C THR A 223 10.76 15.02 -4.89
N LEU A 224 12.09 15.11 -4.99
CA LEU A 224 12.86 14.58 -6.14
C LEU A 224 12.87 13.05 -6.19
N PHE A 225 12.57 12.36 -5.08
CA PHE A 225 12.54 10.90 -5.03
C PHE A 225 11.23 10.31 -5.58
N GLY A 226 10.29 11.15 -5.99
CA GLY A 226 8.98 10.73 -6.49
C GLY A 226 8.02 10.25 -5.40
N PRO A 227 6.77 9.89 -5.79
CA PRO A 227 5.76 9.42 -4.86
C PRO A 227 6.08 8.00 -4.37
N PHE A 228 5.73 7.73 -3.10
CA PHE A 228 5.80 6.40 -2.52
C PHE A 228 4.74 6.19 -1.43
N VAL A 229 4.45 4.93 -1.15
CA VAL A 229 3.57 4.52 -0.05
C VAL A 229 4.28 3.47 0.78
N ILE A 230 4.24 3.60 2.10
CA ILE A 230 4.65 2.54 3.02
C ILE A 230 3.39 1.95 3.63
N PHE A 231 3.24 0.64 3.58
CA PHE A 231 2.22 -0.13 4.29
C PHE A 231 2.86 -0.70 5.56
N ALA A 232 2.35 -0.30 6.71
CA ALA A 232 2.74 -0.87 7.99
C ALA A 232 1.63 -1.79 8.51
N PHE A 233 2.04 -2.90 9.11
CA PHE A 233 1.12 -3.94 9.55
C PHE A 233 1.06 -4.00 11.09
N PRO A 234 -0.05 -4.49 11.67
CA PRO A 234 -0.25 -4.43 13.12
C PRO A 234 0.71 -5.33 13.90
N GLU A 235 1.26 -6.34 13.27
CA GLU A 235 2.07 -7.35 13.93
C GLU A 235 3.57 -7.06 13.81
N LYS A 236 4.27 -7.08 14.93
CA LYS A 236 5.73 -6.78 15.02
C LYS A 236 6.62 -7.70 14.16
N TRP A 237 6.12 -8.87 13.79
CA TRP A 237 6.85 -9.85 12.97
C TRP A 237 6.69 -9.59 11.48
N GLU A 238 5.83 -8.68 11.12
CA GLU A 238 5.51 -8.39 9.73
C GLU A 238 6.31 -7.17 9.27
N PRO A 239 7.19 -7.35 8.27
CA PRO A 239 7.94 -6.21 7.75
C PRO A 239 7.00 -5.26 7.01
N ASP A 240 7.26 -3.97 7.15
CA ASP A 240 6.64 -2.94 6.33
C ASP A 240 6.99 -3.16 4.86
N ILE A 241 6.13 -2.68 3.96
CA ILE A 241 6.32 -2.78 2.51
C ILE A 241 6.25 -1.40 1.90
N VAL A 242 7.20 -1.08 1.03
CA VAL A 242 7.20 0.17 0.27
C VAL A 242 6.69 -0.09 -1.14
N TYR A 243 5.74 0.71 -1.59
CA TYR A 243 5.26 0.72 -2.96
C TYR A 243 5.75 1.96 -3.68
N LEU A 244 6.34 1.73 -4.85
CA LEU A 244 6.79 2.75 -5.79
C LEU A 244 5.96 2.66 -7.06
N GLU A 245 5.35 3.77 -7.44
CA GLU A 245 4.58 3.86 -8.67
C GLU A 245 5.42 4.49 -9.78
N GLY A 246 5.45 3.85 -10.93
CA GLY A 246 6.11 4.35 -12.12
C GLY A 246 5.21 4.23 -13.34
N LEU A 247 5.52 4.99 -14.41
CA LEU A 247 4.73 5.01 -15.64
C LEU A 247 4.58 3.63 -16.28
N THR A 248 5.64 2.84 -16.29
CA THR A 248 5.68 1.53 -16.97
C THR A 248 5.88 0.36 -16.04
N SER A 249 6.27 0.61 -14.79
CA SER A 249 6.55 -0.44 -13.81
C SER A 249 6.29 0.04 -12.41
N ASN A 250 5.65 -0.79 -11.61
CA ASN A 250 5.44 -0.57 -10.19
C ASN A 250 6.26 -1.60 -9.41
N ARG A 251 6.79 -1.20 -8.25
CA ARG A 251 7.64 -2.06 -7.43
C ARG A 251 7.16 -2.09 -5.99
N PHE A 252 7.18 -3.28 -5.40
CA PHE A 252 7.14 -3.46 -3.95
C PHE A 252 8.55 -3.74 -3.46
N LEU A 253 8.98 -3.03 -2.42
CA LEU A 253 10.26 -3.21 -1.76
C LEU A 253 9.97 -3.83 -0.39
N GLU A 254 10.61 -4.97 -0.14
CA GLU A 254 10.45 -5.76 1.08
C GLU A 254 11.77 -5.93 1.83
N GLU A 255 12.89 -5.57 1.19
CA GLU A 255 14.20 -5.68 1.82
C GLU A 255 14.34 -4.63 2.93
N ALA A 256 14.73 -5.06 4.12
CA ALA A 256 14.71 -4.25 5.32
C ALA A 256 15.51 -2.94 5.22
N ASP A 257 16.61 -2.94 4.47
CA ASP A 257 17.43 -1.74 4.28
C ASP A 257 16.73 -0.70 3.38
N GLU A 258 16.05 -1.17 2.32
CA GLU A 258 15.27 -0.32 1.44
C GLU A 258 14.08 0.29 2.21
N VAL A 259 13.32 -0.54 2.91
CA VAL A 259 12.18 -0.10 3.74
C VAL A 259 12.62 0.92 4.78
N ARG A 260 13.72 0.66 5.50
CA ARG A 260 14.28 1.62 6.48
C ARG A 260 14.68 2.95 5.84
N ALA A 261 15.19 2.94 4.61
CA ALA A 261 15.54 4.18 3.90
C ALA A 261 14.31 5.06 3.65
N TYR A 262 13.22 4.47 3.14
CA TYR A 262 11.95 5.18 2.91
C TYR A 262 11.27 5.62 4.21
N SER A 263 11.31 4.81 5.25
CA SER A 263 10.76 5.16 6.57
C SER A 263 11.51 6.37 7.17
N ARG A 264 12.84 6.40 7.07
CA ARG A 264 13.63 7.59 7.50
C ARG A 264 13.28 8.83 6.68
N LEU A 265 13.12 8.67 5.36
CA LEU A 265 12.73 9.77 4.48
C LEU A 265 11.36 10.31 4.85
N PHE A 266 10.36 9.43 5.04
CA PHE A 266 9.01 9.85 5.43
C PHE A 266 9.01 10.57 6.79
N ASN A 267 9.71 10.03 7.78
CA ASN A 267 9.83 10.66 9.09
C ASN A 267 10.44 12.06 9.01
N ARG A 268 11.48 12.25 8.18
CA ARG A 268 12.05 13.57 7.94
C ARG A 268 11.03 14.51 7.31
N LEU A 269 10.31 14.08 6.25
CA LEU A 269 9.24 14.85 5.62
C LEU A 269 8.20 15.29 6.64
N MET A 270 7.74 14.39 7.49
CA MET A 270 6.72 14.66 8.50
C MET A 270 7.19 15.61 9.59
N MET A 271 8.40 15.40 10.12
CA MET A 271 8.85 16.06 11.33
C MET A 271 9.56 17.39 11.08
N SER A 272 10.19 17.54 9.92
CA SER A 272 11.08 18.69 9.65
C SER A 272 10.68 19.52 8.44
N ASP A 273 10.16 18.89 7.39
CA ASP A 273 10.04 19.53 6.08
C ASP A 273 8.61 19.99 5.78
N SER A 274 7.59 19.34 6.38
CA SER A 274 6.19 19.66 6.16
C SER A 274 5.62 20.61 7.22
N LEU A 275 4.56 21.33 6.84
CA LEU A 275 3.74 22.08 7.76
C LEU A 275 3.05 21.14 8.76
N ARG A 276 2.84 21.61 9.98
CA ARG A 276 2.01 20.91 10.95
C ARG A 276 0.58 20.78 10.44
N ARG A 277 -0.15 19.80 10.96
CA ARG A 277 -1.53 19.50 10.51
C ARG A 277 -2.42 20.75 10.44
N ALA A 278 -2.45 21.58 11.48
CA ALA A 278 -3.28 22.78 11.49
C ALA A 278 -2.90 23.79 10.39
N GLU A 279 -1.61 24.04 10.21
CA GLU A 279 -1.07 24.93 9.16
C GLU A 279 -1.36 24.37 7.77
N SER A 280 -1.25 23.06 7.61
CA SER A 280 -1.57 22.35 6.36
C SER A 280 -3.04 22.55 5.95
N LEU A 281 -3.97 22.43 6.90
CA LEU A 281 -5.40 22.64 6.63
C LEU A 281 -5.69 24.11 6.26
N VAL A 282 -5.01 25.06 6.90
CA VAL A 282 -5.12 26.50 6.54
C VAL A 282 -4.62 26.74 5.10
N LEU A 283 -3.51 26.10 4.72
CA LEU A 283 -2.97 26.23 3.35
C LEU A 283 -3.94 25.61 2.32
N ILE A 284 -4.48 24.42 2.59
CA ILE A 284 -5.50 23.77 1.74
C ILE A 284 -6.73 24.69 1.58
N GLU A 285 -7.22 25.30 2.68
CA GLU A 285 -8.34 26.23 2.63
C GLU A 285 -8.03 27.49 1.78
N SER A 286 -6.80 27.97 1.82
CA SER A 286 -6.36 29.09 0.99
C SER A 286 -6.44 28.73 -0.51
N HIS A 287 -5.96 27.56 -0.91
CA HIS A 287 -6.08 27.07 -2.29
C HIS A 287 -7.54 26.88 -2.70
N LEU A 288 -8.39 26.33 -1.82
CA LEU A 288 -9.84 26.21 -2.07
C LEU A 288 -10.49 27.56 -2.36
N LYS A 289 -10.17 28.60 -1.56
CA LYS A 289 -10.69 29.96 -1.78
C LYS A 289 -10.30 30.52 -3.15
N ASN A 290 -9.11 30.20 -3.64
CA ASN A 290 -8.66 30.63 -4.97
C ASN A 290 -9.48 29.97 -6.09
N TYR A 291 -9.77 28.67 -6.00
CA TYR A 291 -10.63 27.97 -6.97
C TYR A 291 -12.10 28.42 -6.95
N ARG A 292 -12.59 28.97 -5.83
CA ARG A 292 -13.98 29.48 -5.72
C ARG A 292 -14.15 30.93 -6.23
N LYS A 293 -13.04 31.64 -6.43
CA LYS A 293 -13.06 33.04 -6.91
C LYS A 293 -12.90 33.16 -8.43
N GLY A 294 -12.31 32.18 -9.08
CA GLY A 294 -12.11 32.09 -10.54
C GLY A 294 -13.19 31.27 -11.19
#